data_47851c1a75551b0a4c63b26a14e2feef
#
_entry.id   47851c1a75551b0a4c63b26a14e2feef
#
_cell.length_a   1.000
_cell.length_b   1.000
_cell.length_c   1.000
_cell.angle_alpha   90.00
_cell.angle_beta   90.00
_cell.angle_gamma   90.00
#
_symmetry.space_group_name_H-M   'P 1'
#
loop_
_entity.id
_entity.type
_entity.pdbx_description
1 polymer ?
#
loop_
_entity_poly.entity_id
_entity_poly.type
_entity_poly.pdbx_seq_one_letter_code
_entity_poly.pdbx_strand_id
1 'polypeptide(L)'
;HESGKKFAEFYNHNLHVLNYSKPIDKWMSKESLLSHIYTQPDQPDWIPYVTSYYEERWGFCMSENSKLELPDGKYRAYIDSELKDGNLNVVEILLPGDSKKEILFSTYICHPSMANNELSGPVLQMALIDYIKNSYIRSKYSYRFVFVPETIGSIACLSKKYKELSSIYFNDLKQY
;
A
#
# COMPACT_ATOMS: atom_id res chain seq x y z
N HIS A 1 16.03 18.22 -15.00
CA HIS A 1 17.30 18.53 -15.66
C HIS A 1 17.40 20.04 -15.90
N GLU A 2 18.59 20.59 -15.99
CA GLU A 2 18.83 22.02 -16.23
C GLU A 2 18.24 22.53 -17.54
N SER A 3 17.95 21.65 -18.49
CA SER A 3 17.20 21.99 -19.73
C SER A 3 15.70 22.25 -19.51
N GLY A 4 15.18 22.07 -18.29
CA GLY A 4 13.76 22.14 -17.99
C GLY A 4 12.99 20.82 -18.19
N LYS A 5 13.62 19.79 -18.80
CA LYS A 5 12.97 18.49 -19.00
C LYS A 5 12.89 17.72 -17.67
N LYS A 6 11.72 17.14 -17.41
CA LYS A 6 11.46 16.22 -16.30
C LYS A 6 11.58 14.77 -16.77
N PHE A 7 12.14 13.89 -15.96
CA PHE A 7 12.40 12.49 -16.30
C PHE A 7 11.67 11.49 -15.40
N ALA A 8 11.48 11.85 -14.14
CA ALA A 8 10.70 11.06 -13.19
C ALA A 8 9.73 12.00 -12.49
N GLU A 9 8.46 11.83 -12.73
CA GLU A 9 7.41 12.70 -12.19
C GLU A 9 6.26 11.84 -11.67
N PHE A 10 5.88 12.01 -10.41
CA PHE A 10 4.84 11.22 -9.74
C PHE A 10 3.51 11.26 -10.50
N TYR A 11 3.15 12.40 -11.08
CA TYR A 11 1.89 12.54 -11.84
C TYR A 11 1.87 11.76 -13.16
N ASN A 12 3.04 11.46 -13.73
CA ASN A 12 3.13 10.64 -14.93
C ASN A 12 3.09 9.15 -14.60
N HIS A 13 3.73 8.76 -13.49
CA HIS A 13 3.69 7.40 -13.00
C HIS A 13 3.97 7.37 -11.49
N ASN A 14 3.05 6.78 -10.72
CA ASN A 14 3.15 6.73 -9.27
C ASN A 14 4.39 6.01 -8.74
N LEU A 15 4.96 5.07 -9.49
CA LEU A 15 6.19 4.39 -9.11
C LEU A 15 7.46 5.23 -9.27
N HIS A 16 7.40 6.38 -9.96
CA HIS A 16 8.58 7.21 -10.18
C HIS A 16 9.24 7.75 -8.89
N VAL A 17 8.47 7.89 -7.82
CA VAL A 17 9.02 8.27 -6.52
C VAL A 17 9.14 7.03 -5.65
N LEU A 18 10.33 6.78 -5.11
CA LEU A 18 10.56 5.75 -4.11
C LEU A 18 9.59 5.92 -2.95
N ASN A 19 8.80 4.88 -2.63
CA ASN A 19 7.84 4.95 -1.54
C ASN A 19 8.52 5.23 -0.19
N TYR A 20 7.89 6.08 0.61
CA TYR A 20 8.41 6.59 1.89
C TYR A 20 9.72 7.39 1.76
N SER A 21 9.95 8.02 0.59
CA SER A 21 11.06 8.95 0.42
C SER A 21 10.95 10.12 1.39
N LYS A 22 12.06 10.44 2.03
CA LYS A 22 12.18 11.71 2.76
C LYS A 22 12.22 12.89 1.79
N PRO A 23 11.85 14.11 2.25
CA PRO A 23 11.84 15.29 1.40
C PRO A 23 13.24 15.64 0.91
N ILE A 24 13.34 16.13 -0.31
CA ILE A 24 14.57 16.64 -0.93
C ILE A 24 14.24 17.76 -1.91
N ASP A 25 15.06 18.79 -1.92
CA ASP A 25 15.10 19.81 -2.95
C ASP A 25 16.56 20.24 -3.16
N LYS A 26 17.23 19.59 -4.11
CA LYS A 26 18.66 19.82 -4.32
C LYS A 26 19.06 19.64 -5.78
N TRP A 27 19.92 20.55 -6.27
CA TRP A 27 20.63 20.36 -7.52
C TRP A 27 21.89 19.53 -7.32
N MET A 28 22.14 18.59 -8.23
CA MET A 28 23.29 17.69 -8.19
C MET A 28 23.73 17.29 -9.60
N SER A 29 24.93 16.69 -9.70
CA SER A 29 25.39 16.11 -10.96
C SER A 29 24.64 14.83 -11.28
N LYS A 30 24.70 14.41 -12.55
CA LYS A 30 24.16 13.11 -13.00
C LYS A 30 24.71 11.96 -12.16
N GLU A 31 26.02 11.91 -11.94
CA GLU A 31 26.69 10.83 -11.18
C GLU A 31 26.14 10.72 -9.76
N SER A 32 25.94 11.87 -9.10
CA SER A 32 25.33 11.91 -7.76
C SER A 32 23.88 11.44 -7.79
N LEU A 33 23.12 11.82 -8.82
CA LEU A 33 21.73 11.40 -8.95
C LEU A 33 21.60 9.88 -9.20
N LEU A 34 22.50 9.29 -9.98
CA LEU A 34 22.43 7.87 -10.34
C LEU A 34 22.45 6.95 -9.11
N SER A 35 23.09 7.36 -8.01
CA SER A 35 23.07 6.60 -6.75
C SER A 35 21.68 6.57 -6.07
N HIS A 36 20.76 7.41 -6.49
CA HIS A 36 19.39 7.50 -5.99
C HIS A 36 18.35 7.07 -7.04
N ILE A 37 18.79 6.47 -8.15
CA ILE A 37 17.90 5.92 -9.18
C ILE A 37 17.89 4.41 -9.08
N TYR A 38 16.69 3.87 -8.96
CA TYR A 38 16.41 2.44 -8.87
C TYR A 38 15.80 1.95 -10.18
N THR A 39 16.37 0.89 -10.72
CA THR A 39 15.94 0.23 -11.95
C THR A 39 15.92 -1.27 -11.76
N GLN A 40 15.36 -1.99 -12.72
CA GLN A 40 15.36 -3.45 -12.77
C GLN A 40 15.98 -3.90 -14.10
N PRO A 41 17.31 -4.13 -14.17
CA PRO A 41 18.01 -4.43 -15.43
C PRO A 41 17.48 -5.65 -16.18
N ASP A 42 16.99 -6.68 -15.47
CA ASP A 42 16.41 -7.89 -16.06
C ASP A 42 15.06 -7.63 -16.76
N GLN A 43 14.46 -6.48 -16.48
CA GLN A 43 13.20 -6.00 -17.07
C GLN A 43 13.36 -4.53 -17.47
N PRO A 44 14.15 -4.25 -18.54
CA PRO A 44 14.68 -2.91 -18.81
C PRO A 44 13.63 -1.85 -19.13
N ASP A 45 12.42 -2.27 -19.53
CA ASP A 45 11.29 -1.37 -19.80
C ASP A 45 10.41 -1.09 -18.58
N TRP A 46 10.61 -1.82 -17.48
CA TRP A 46 9.75 -1.73 -16.31
C TRP A 46 10.27 -0.72 -15.30
N ILE A 47 9.34 -0.01 -14.64
CA ILE A 47 9.62 0.84 -13.50
C ILE A 47 9.44 -0.03 -12.26
N PRO A 48 10.50 -0.26 -11.45
CA PRO A 48 10.39 -1.12 -10.29
C PRO A 48 9.59 -0.45 -9.16
N TYR A 49 8.90 -1.28 -8.37
CA TYR A 49 8.36 -0.85 -7.09
C TYR A 49 9.43 -1.00 -6.02
N VAL A 50 9.86 0.11 -5.43
CA VAL A 50 10.86 0.13 -4.36
C VAL A 50 10.35 0.96 -3.18
N THR A 51 10.63 0.49 -1.96
CA THR A 51 10.22 1.15 -0.73
C THR A 51 11.41 1.40 0.20
N SER A 52 11.23 2.28 1.17
CA SER A 52 12.21 2.54 2.22
C SER A 52 11.58 2.41 3.61
N TYR A 53 11.07 1.23 3.95
CA TYR A 53 10.40 0.99 5.22
C TYR A 53 11.32 1.12 6.44
N TYR A 54 12.60 0.75 6.30
CA TYR A 54 13.51 0.59 7.44
C TYR A 54 14.68 1.57 7.43
N GLU A 55 14.78 2.40 6.40
CA GLU A 55 15.83 3.41 6.25
C GLU A 55 15.24 4.73 5.76
N GLU A 56 15.63 5.82 6.38
CA GLU A 56 15.32 7.15 5.87
C GLU A 56 16.16 7.46 4.64
N ARG A 57 15.60 7.25 3.47
CA ARG A 57 16.24 7.56 2.19
C ARG A 57 15.26 8.22 1.23
N TRP A 58 15.77 8.71 0.14
CA TRP A 58 14.99 9.23 -0.97
C TRP A 58 15.49 8.66 -2.28
N GLY A 59 14.67 8.69 -3.32
CA GLY A 59 15.08 8.25 -4.64
C GLY A 59 13.96 8.26 -5.66
N PHE A 60 14.34 7.89 -6.85
CA PHE A 60 13.44 7.77 -7.98
C PHE A 60 13.56 6.38 -8.60
N CYS A 61 12.45 5.89 -9.14
CA CYS A 61 12.39 4.65 -9.90
C CYS A 61 12.10 4.98 -11.36
N MET A 62 12.79 4.34 -12.28
CA MET A 62 12.53 4.45 -13.71
C MET A 62 12.95 3.17 -14.42
N SER A 63 12.60 3.05 -15.69
CA SER A 63 13.09 1.94 -16.51
C SER A 63 14.59 2.05 -16.71
N GLU A 64 15.29 0.92 -16.87
CA GLU A 64 16.73 0.92 -17.17
C GLU A 64 17.01 1.66 -18.47
N ASN A 65 16.16 1.46 -19.48
CA ASN A 65 16.28 2.19 -20.75
C ASN A 65 16.21 3.71 -20.57
N SER A 66 15.23 4.20 -19.77
CA SER A 66 15.14 5.64 -19.47
C SER A 66 16.34 6.18 -18.70
N LYS A 67 16.91 5.40 -17.79
CA LYS A 67 18.12 5.76 -17.05
C LYS A 67 19.32 5.92 -17.96
N LEU A 68 19.50 4.99 -18.91
CA LEU A 68 20.59 5.04 -19.89
C LEU A 68 20.50 6.26 -20.83
N GLU A 69 19.28 6.73 -21.11
CA GLU A 69 19.04 7.89 -21.95
C GLU A 69 19.15 9.25 -21.23
N LEU A 70 19.44 9.24 -19.92
CA LEU A 70 19.60 10.48 -19.17
C LEU A 70 20.75 11.32 -19.74
N PRO A 71 20.52 12.56 -20.20
CA PRO A 71 21.58 13.42 -20.70
C PRO A 71 22.57 13.81 -19.59
N ASP A 72 23.78 14.19 -19.98
CA ASP A 72 24.74 14.76 -19.05
C ASP A 72 24.28 16.16 -18.61
N GLY A 73 24.65 16.54 -17.38
CA GLY A 73 24.30 17.85 -16.84
C GLY A 73 23.85 17.79 -15.39
N LYS A 74 23.21 18.89 -14.95
CA LYS A 74 22.70 19.02 -13.59
C LYS A 74 21.22 18.67 -13.50
N TYR A 75 20.87 18.02 -12.40
CA TYR A 75 19.50 17.61 -12.10
C TYR A 75 19.05 18.21 -10.79
N ARG A 76 17.82 18.67 -10.74
CA ARG A 76 17.13 18.97 -9.49
C ARG A 76 16.35 17.73 -9.05
N ALA A 77 16.73 17.15 -7.93
CA ALA A 77 15.90 16.17 -7.21
C ALA A 77 14.93 16.95 -6.33
N TYR A 78 13.64 16.78 -6.57
CA TYR A 78 12.59 17.43 -5.80
C TYR A 78 11.53 16.40 -5.41
N ILE A 79 11.39 16.16 -4.10
CA ILE A 79 10.34 15.32 -3.52
C ILE A 79 9.74 16.12 -2.36
N ASP A 80 8.46 16.45 -2.50
CA ASP A 80 7.66 17.10 -1.47
C ASP A 80 6.93 16.04 -0.67
N SER A 81 7.55 15.61 0.43
CA SER A 81 7.03 14.60 1.33
C SER A 81 7.21 15.02 2.77
N GLU A 82 6.47 14.37 3.67
CA GLU A 82 6.56 14.60 5.09
C GLU A 82 6.60 13.25 5.82
N LEU A 83 7.63 13.07 6.66
CA LEU A 83 7.71 11.94 7.59
C LEU A 83 7.36 12.46 8.99
N LYS A 84 6.23 12.03 9.50
CA LYS A 84 5.70 12.45 10.81
C LYS A 84 5.04 11.28 11.54
N ASP A 85 4.88 11.46 12.85
CA ASP A 85 4.08 10.52 13.64
C ASP A 85 2.66 10.40 13.08
N GLY A 86 2.18 9.18 12.99
CA GLY A 86 0.89 8.86 12.44
C GLY A 86 0.14 7.83 13.29
N ASN A 87 -1.01 7.41 12.79
CA ASN A 87 -1.84 6.40 13.42
C ASN A 87 -2.03 5.21 12.48
N LEU A 88 -2.08 4.02 13.06
CA LEU A 88 -2.47 2.82 12.36
C LEU A 88 -4.00 2.72 12.38
N ASN A 89 -4.64 3.06 11.27
CA ASN A 89 -6.09 3.05 11.17
C ASN A 89 -6.60 1.67 10.77
N VAL A 90 -7.63 1.20 11.47
CA VAL A 90 -8.35 -0.03 11.18
C VAL A 90 -9.83 0.31 11.06
N VAL A 91 -10.48 -0.17 10.01
CA VAL A 91 -11.93 -0.06 9.85
C VAL A 91 -12.55 -1.44 10.01
N GLU A 92 -13.62 -1.52 10.78
CA GLU A 92 -14.36 -2.74 11.03
C GLU A 92 -15.84 -2.50 10.86
N ILE A 93 -16.51 -3.40 10.16
CA ILE A 93 -17.97 -3.39 9.96
C ILE A 93 -18.49 -4.77 10.34
N LEU A 94 -19.46 -4.81 11.28
CA LEU A 94 -20.17 -6.03 11.65
C LEU A 94 -21.60 -5.95 11.13
N LEU A 95 -21.97 -6.92 10.30
CA LEU A 95 -23.35 -7.14 9.87
C LEU A 95 -23.90 -8.32 10.67
N PRO A 96 -24.80 -8.11 11.64
CA PRO A 96 -25.30 -9.17 12.51
C PRO A 96 -26.22 -10.14 11.76
N GLY A 97 -26.07 -11.43 12.04
CA GLY A 97 -26.96 -12.50 11.62
C GLY A 97 -27.74 -13.08 12.82
N ASP A 98 -28.38 -14.23 12.61
CA ASP A 98 -29.14 -14.94 13.65
C ASP A 98 -28.22 -15.63 14.68
N SER A 99 -27.02 -15.98 14.27
CA SER A 99 -26.01 -16.64 15.09
C SER A 99 -24.93 -15.67 15.53
N LYS A 100 -24.37 -15.94 16.71
CA LYS A 100 -23.14 -15.28 17.17
C LYS A 100 -21.89 -15.74 16.44
N LYS A 101 -21.98 -16.81 15.63
CA LYS A 101 -20.88 -17.25 14.77
C LYS A 101 -20.68 -16.25 13.65
N GLU A 102 -19.42 -15.94 13.35
CA GLU A 102 -19.06 -14.91 12.37
C GLU A 102 -18.28 -15.49 11.20
N ILE A 103 -18.46 -14.88 10.03
CA ILE A 103 -17.60 -15.06 8.87
C ILE A 103 -16.76 -13.79 8.75
N LEU A 104 -15.43 -13.95 8.78
CA LEU A 104 -14.49 -12.84 8.67
C LEU A 104 -14.05 -12.65 7.22
N PHE A 105 -14.19 -11.42 6.75
CA PHE A 105 -13.58 -10.94 5.53
C PHE A 105 -12.49 -9.92 5.91
N SER A 106 -11.28 -10.15 5.46
CA SER A 106 -10.16 -9.23 5.72
C SER A 106 -9.51 -8.80 4.42
N THR A 107 -9.24 -7.52 4.32
CA THR A 107 -8.44 -6.93 3.24
C THR A 107 -7.54 -5.86 3.78
N TYR A 108 -6.46 -5.56 3.05
CA TYR A 108 -5.60 -4.46 3.44
C TYR A 108 -5.88 -3.19 2.61
N ILE A 109 -5.58 -2.06 3.22
CA ILE A 109 -5.45 -0.74 2.59
C ILE A 109 -4.10 -0.20 3.04
N CYS A 110 -3.13 -0.13 2.16
CA CYS A 110 -1.74 0.09 2.55
C CYS A 110 -0.96 0.96 1.56
N HIS A 111 -0.68 0.47 0.36
CA HIS A 111 0.20 1.12 -0.59
C HIS A 111 -0.53 2.17 -1.43
N PRO A 112 -0.20 3.47 -1.28
CA PRO A 112 -0.88 4.52 -2.06
C PRO A 112 -0.68 4.32 -3.56
N SER A 113 -1.72 4.61 -4.32
CA SER A 113 -1.69 4.62 -5.80
C SER A 113 -1.37 3.28 -6.48
N MET A 114 -1.51 2.16 -5.77
CA MET A 114 -1.39 0.81 -6.31
C MET A 114 -2.77 0.29 -6.73
N ALA A 115 -3.07 0.28 -8.03
CA ALA A 115 -4.42 0.05 -8.56
C ALA A 115 -5.02 -1.30 -8.13
N ASN A 116 -4.69 -2.41 -8.82
CA ASN A 116 -5.28 -3.71 -8.51
C ASN A 116 -4.90 -4.23 -7.13
N ASN A 117 -3.64 -4.05 -6.73
CA ASN A 117 -3.12 -4.52 -5.46
C ASN A 117 -3.90 -3.96 -4.26
N GLU A 118 -4.21 -2.66 -4.27
CA GLU A 118 -4.84 -1.98 -3.13
C GLU A 118 -6.35 -1.78 -3.25
N LEU A 119 -6.91 -1.86 -4.46
CA LEU A 119 -8.33 -1.56 -4.68
C LEU A 119 -9.20 -2.80 -4.81
N SER A 120 -8.68 -3.91 -5.30
CA SER A 120 -9.50 -5.10 -5.59
C SER A 120 -10.18 -5.66 -4.34
N GLY A 121 -9.44 -5.84 -3.25
CA GLY A 121 -9.97 -6.33 -1.98
C GLY A 121 -10.98 -5.37 -1.35
N PRO A 122 -10.64 -4.10 -1.12
CA PRO A 122 -11.57 -3.11 -0.56
C PRO A 122 -12.85 -2.95 -1.39
N VAL A 123 -12.74 -2.85 -2.72
CA VAL A 123 -13.92 -2.70 -3.60
C VAL A 123 -14.82 -3.94 -3.52
N LEU A 124 -14.23 -5.14 -3.53
CA LEU A 124 -15.00 -6.38 -3.37
C LEU A 124 -15.71 -6.43 -2.02
N GLN A 125 -15.03 -6.09 -0.92
CA GLN A 125 -15.67 -6.06 0.40
C GLN A 125 -16.79 -5.02 0.47
N MET A 126 -16.60 -3.83 -0.09
CA MET A 126 -17.65 -2.81 -0.14
C MET A 126 -18.88 -3.29 -0.92
N ALA A 127 -18.67 -3.94 -2.07
CA ALA A 127 -19.76 -4.53 -2.85
C ALA A 127 -20.49 -5.64 -2.10
N LEU A 128 -19.76 -6.51 -1.37
CA LEU A 128 -20.35 -7.55 -0.54
C LEU A 128 -21.16 -6.97 0.62
N ILE A 129 -20.65 -5.94 1.28
CA ILE A 129 -21.36 -5.25 2.37
C ILE A 129 -22.68 -4.68 1.84
N ASP A 130 -22.64 -3.99 0.71
CA ASP A 130 -23.83 -3.41 0.08
C ASP A 130 -24.83 -4.50 -0.31
N TYR A 131 -24.36 -5.58 -0.97
CA TYR A 131 -25.20 -6.70 -1.34
C TYR A 131 -25.88 -7.36 -0.15
N ILE A 132 -25.13 -7.63 0.94
CA ILE A 132 -25.69 -8.27 2.15
C ILE A 132 -26.69 -7.35 2.84
N LYS A 133 -26.39 -6.06 2.96
CA LYS A 133 -27.30 -5.07 3.58
C LYS A 133 -28.61 -4.91 2.83
N ASN A 134 -28.56 -4.98 1.49
CA ASN A 134 -29.74 -4.80 0.65
C ASN A 134 -30.44 -6.13 0.31
N SER A 135 -29.87 -7.26 0.69
CA SER A 135 -30.55 -8.56 0.54
C SER A 135 -31.67 -8.69 1.58
N TYR A 136 -32.84 -9.11 1.15
CA TYR A 136 -33.97 -9.40 2.05
C TYR A 136 -33.80 -10.73 2.80
N ILE A 137 -32.73 -11.45 2.56
CA ILE A 137 -32.44 -12.75 3.16
C ILE A 137 -31.73 -12.52 4.48
N ARG A 138 -32.39 -12.92 5.58
CA ARG A 138 -31.77 -12.91 6.90
C ARG A 138 -30.63 -13.93 6.94
N SER A 139 -29.42 -13.47 7.26
CA SER A 139 -28.25 -14.32 7.30
C SER A 139 -28.21 -15.17 8.56
N LYS A 140 -27.84 -16.46 8.41
CA LYS A 140 -27.60 -17.36 9.54
C LYS A 140 -26.38 -16.92 10.37
N TYR A 141 -25.31 -16.47 9.71
CA TYR A 141 -24.07 -16.04 10.35
C TYR A 141 -23.96 -14.51 10.33
N SER A 142 -23.27 -13.97 11.31
CA SER A 142 -22.82 -12.58 11.26
C SER A 142 -21.64 -12.46 10.30
N TYR A 143 -21.49 -11.32 9.65
CA TYR A 143 -20.38 -11.04 8.75
C TYR A 143 -19.54 -9.89 9.30
N ARG A 144 -18.25 -10.14 9.53
CA ARG A 144 -17.30 -9.14 9.97
C ARG A 144 -16.35 -8.81 8.83
N PHE A 145 -16.29 -7.54 8.45
CA PHE A 145 -15.41 -7.00 7.44
C PHE A 145 -14.35 -6.15 8.13
N VAL A 146 -13.07 -6.42 7.80
CA VAL A 146 -11.93 -5.71 8.40
C VAL A 146 -11.05 -5.18 7.28
N PHE A 147 -10.72 -3.87 7.38
CA PHE A 147 -9.81 -3.17 6.50
C PHE A 147 -8.62 -2.71 7.35
N VAL A 148 -7.43 -3.20 7.06
CA VAL A 148 -6.23 -2.99 7.88
C VAL A 148 -5.03 -2.63 7.00
N PRO A 149 -4.03 -1.91 7.51
CA PRO A 149 -2.73 -1.86 6.85
C PRO A 149 -2.11 -3.26 6.75
N GLU A 150 -1.38 -3.51 5.67
CA GLU A 150 -0.75 -4.80 5.43
C GLU A 150 0.18 -5.19 6.60
N THR A 151 0.27 -6.47 6.90
CA THR A 151 1.14 -7.10 7.90
C THR A 151 1.06 -6.44 9.29
N ILE A 152 1.62 -5.25 9.48
CA ILE A 152 1.66 -4.51 10.75
C ILE A 152 0.25 -4.22 11.26
N GLY A 153 -0.66 -3.81 10.37
CA GLY A 153 -2.06 -3.55 10.73
C GLY A 153 -2.79 -4.81 11.16
N SER A 154 -2.58 -5.91 10.44
CA SER A 154 -3.17 -7.21 10.81
C SER A 154 -2.63 -7.70 12.15
N ILE A 155 -1.33 -7.62 12.40
CA ILE A 155 -0.70 -8.00 13.67
C ILE A 155 -1.26 -7.14 14.82
N ALA A 156 -1.33 -5.82 14.65
CA ALA A 156 -1.85 -4.91 15.66
C ALA A 156 -3.35 -5.17 15.94
N CYS A 157 -4.14 -5.39 14.89
CA CYS A 157 -5.55 -5.72 15.01
C CYS A 157 -5.76 -7.04 15.79
N LEU A 158 -5.06 -8.10 15.40
CA LEU A 158 -5.12 -9.38 16.06
C LEU A 158 -4.64 -9.31 17.51
N SER A 159 -3.55 -8.61 17.79
CA SER A 159 -3.02 -8.43 19.15
C SER A 159 -4.04 -7.78 20.08
N LYS A 160 -4.76 -6.75 19.60
CA LYS A 160 -5.80 -6.08 20.40
C LYS A 160 -7.09 -6.88 20.54
N LYS A 161 -7.48 -7.63 19.49
CA LYS A 161 -8.75 -8.33 19.41
C LYS A 161 -8.64 -9.85 19.62
N TYR A 162 -7.47 -10.37 19.93
CA TYR A 162 -7.22 -11.81 20.03
C TYR A 162 -8.25 -12.54 20.91
N LYS A 163 -8.58 -11.99 22.07
CA LYS A 163 -9.54 -12.61 23.00
C LYS A 163 -10.97 -12.66 22.42
N GLU A 164 -11.36 -11.62 21.70
CA GLU A 164 -12.67 -11.54 21.05
C GLU A 164 -12.73 -12.51 19.87
N LEU A 165 -11.77 -12.42 18.96
CA LEU A 165 -11.71 -13.25 17.75
C LEU A 165 -11.44 -14.73 18.06
N SER A 166 -10.61 -15.05 19.05
CA SER A 166 -10.33 -16.45 19.42
C SER A 166 -11.55 -17.16 20.02
N SER A 167 -12.42 -16.45 20.73
CA SER A 167 -13.68 -17.02 21.23
C SER A 167 -14.64 -17.38 20.09
N ILE A 168 -14.53 -16.72 18.94
CA ILE A 168 -15.37 -16.93 17.77
C ILE A 168 -14.84 -18.07 16.89
N TYR A 169 -13.51 -18.17 16.71
CA TYR A 169 -12.89 -19.06 15.72
C TYR A 169 -12.29 -20.34 16.28
N PHE A 170 -11.76 -20.34 17.50
CA PHE A 170 -11.00 -21.48 18.02
C PHE A 170 -11.83 -22.51 18.76
N ASN A 171 -13.05 -22.20 19.14
CA ASN A 171 -13.94 -23.20 19.79
C ASN A 171 -14.45 -24.23 18.78
N ASP A 172 -14.51 -23.94 17.50
CA ASP A 172 -14.96 -24.88 16.48
C ASP A 172 -13.82 -25.77 15.91
N LEU A 173 -12.54 -25.35 16.02
CA LEU A 173 -11.39 -26.15 15.56
C LEU A 173 -11.03 -27.30 16.52
N LYS A 174 -11.60 -27.32 17.73
CA LYS A 174 -11.41 -28.44 18.69
C LYS A 174 -12.37 -29.61 18.49
N GLN A 175 -13.25 -29.53 17.49
CA GLN A 175 -14.24 -30.59 17.21
C GLN A 175 -13.95 -31.40 15.94
N TYR A 176 -12.77 -31.23 15.30
CA TYR A 176 -12.32 -32.06 14.19
C TYR A 176 -10.99 -32.71 14.46
#